data_012efe8e24ecf5f090495acabc20daa8
#
_entry.id   012efe8e24ecf5f090495acabc20daa8
#
_cell.length_a   1.000
_cell.length_b   1.000
_cell.length_c   1.000
_cell.angle_alpha   90.00
_cell.angle_beta   90.00
_cell.angle_gamma   90.00
#
_symmetry.space_group_name_H-M   'P 1'
#
loop_
_entity.id
_entity.type
_entity.pdbx_description
1 polymer ?
#
loop_
_entity_poly.entity_id
_entity_poly.type
_entity_poly.pdbx_seq_one_letter_code
_entity_poly.pdbx_strand_id
1 'polypeptide(L)'
;MPCRHEFGIIDCLDEYKEGEYEPEKYNCVFVEDDFLCEIYQGEFKEKIEKLETFVHNTNRPFKNLDYYGITLIPPKSLKYFFNIIVEENAKNKSKELEILIEKISTAIKENKWMIHYGI
;
A
#
# COMPACT_ATOMS: atom_id res chain seq x y z
N MET A 1 -3.79 15.40 -15.32
CA MET A 1 -4.26 14.19 -14.64
C MET A 1 -3.74 14.17 -13.22
N PRO A 2 -4.60 13.96 -12.23
CA PRO A 2 -4.10 13.81 -10.88
C PRO A 2 -3.27 12.53 -10.77
N CYS A 3 -2.11 12.65 -10.15
CA CYS A 3 -1.28 11.48 -9.84
C CYS A 3 -1.72 10.95 -8.48
N ARG A 4 -1.89 9.65 -8.38
CA ARG A 4 -2.31 9.06 -7.12
C ARG A 4 -1.79 7.64 -6.97
N HIS A 5 -1.60 7.25 -5.72
CA HIS A 5 -1.22 5.90 -5.38
C HIS A 5 -2.48 5.11 -5.09
N GLU A 6 -2.54 3.87 -5.56
CA GLU A 6 -3.71 3.05 -5.38
C GLU A 6 -3.34 1.79 -4.61
N PHE A 7 -4.21 1.37 -3.70
CA PHE A 7 -3.98 0.21 -2.84
C PHE A 7 -5.19 -0.72 -2.91
N GLY A 8 -4.95 -1.98 -3.15
CA GLY A 8 -6.03 -2.97 -3.23
C GLY A 8 -5.68 -4.28 -2.57
N ILE A 9 -6.64 -5.20 -2.56
CA ILE A 9 -6.48 -6.53 -1.97
C ILE A 9 -6.44 -7.56 -3.08
N ILE A 10 -5.46 -8.46 -3.02
CA ILE A 10 -5.34 -9.55 -3.98
C ILE A 10 -6.06 -10.76 -3.39
N ASP A 11 -7.19 -11.14 -3.96
CA ASP A 11 -7.98 -12.29 -3.50
C ASP A 11 -7.25 -13.61 -3.71
N CYS A 12 -6.61 -13.74 -4.86
CA CYS A 12 -5.86 -14.94 -5.19
C CYS A 12 -4.54 -14.54 -5.86
N LEU A 13 -3.44 -14.78 -5.18
CA LEU A 13 -2.13 -14.38 -5.68
C LEU A 13 -1.80 -15.03 -7.03
N ASP A 14 -2.30 -16.24 -7.27
CA ASP A 14 -2.07 -16.94 -8.54
C ASP A 14 -2.72 -16.23 -9.73
N GLU A 15 -3.72 -15.40 -9.48
CA GLU A 15 -4.41 -14.66 -10.54
C GLU A 15 -3.79 -13.28 -10.80
N TYR A 16 -2.80 -12.91 -10.01
CA TYR A 16 -2.09 -11.66 -10.21
C TYR A 16 -1.22 -11.74 -11.47
N LYS A 17 -1.30 -10.72 -12.31
CA LYS A 17 -0.52 -10.64 -13.55
C LYS A 17 0.48 -9.51 -13.43
N GLU A 18 1.73 -9.88 -13.47
CA GLU A 18 2.83 -8.93 -13.34
C GLU A 18 2.77 -7.86 -14.43
N GLY A 19 2.95 -6.60 -14.00
CA GLY A 19 3.02 -5.49 -14.92
C GLY A 19 1.70 -4.95 -15.45
N GLU A 20 0.58 -5.58 -15.10
CA GLU A 20 -0.73 -5.10 -15.54
C GLU A 20 -1.34 -4.18 -14.50
N TYR A 21 -1.93 -3.09 -14.97
CA TYR A 21 -2.62 -2.12 -14.11
C TYR A 21 -4.11 -2.46 -14.11
N GLU A 22 -4.58 -3.05 -13.00
CA GLU A 22 -5.95 -3.53 -12.88
C GLU A 22 -6.59 -3.07 -11.55
N PRO A 23 -6.74 -1.76 -11.32
CA PRO A 23 -7.22 -1.28 -10.02
C PRO A 23 -8.63 -1.74 -9.68
N GLU A 24 -9.49 -1.95 -10.68
CA GLU A 24 -10.86 -2.41 -10.44
C GLU A 24 -10.89 -3.85 -9.96
N LYS A 25 -9.99 -4.69 -10.46
CA LYS A 25 -9.90 -6.10 -10.08
C LYS A 25 -9.61 -6.25 -8.59
N TYR A 26 -8.86 -5.34 -8.01
CA TYR A 26 -8.44 -5.40 -6.61
C TYR A 26 -9.22 -4.43 -5.72
N ASN A 27 -10.25 -3.77 -6.26
CA ASN A 27 -11.05 -2.80 -5.52
C ASN A 27 -10.17 -1.76 -4.84
N CYS A 28 -9.27 -1.15 -5.60
CA CYS A 28 -8.31 -0.21 -5.06
C CYS A 28 -8.94 1.05 -4.50
N VAL A 29 -8.37 1.53 -3.40
CA VAL A 29 -8.62 2.87 -2.87
C VAL A 29 -7.38 3.70 -3.17
N PHE A 30 -7.49 5.02 -3.10
CA PHE A 30 -6.38 5.86 -3.52
C PHE A 30 -5.95 6.85 -2.45
N VAL A 31 -4.68 7.27 -2.56
CA VAL A 31 -4.10 8.36 -1.77
C VAL A 31 -3.45 9.30 -2.80
N GLU A 32 -3.82 10.59 -2.76
CA GLU A 32 -3.25 11.56 -3.69
C GLU A 32 -1.75 11.66 -3.53
N ASP A 33 -1.05 11.77 -4.65
CA ASP A 33 0.40 11.83 -4.64
C ASP A 33 0.94 13.06 -3.88
N ASP A 34 0.31 14.22 -4.07
CA ASP A 34 0.74 15.43 -3.38
C ASP A 34 0.68 15.25 -1.87
N PHE A 35 -0.38 14.61 -1.38
CA PHE A 35 -0.53 14.36 0.05
C PHE A 35 0.50 13.34 0.55
N LEU A 36 0.70 12.26 -0.21
CA LEU A 36 1.67 11.25 0.19
C LEU A 36 3.09 11.83 0.23
N CYS A 37 3.44 12.65 -0.77
CA CYS A 37 4.73 13.35 -0.76
C CYS A 37 4.91 14.22 0.46
N GLU A 38 3.83 14.91 0.85
CA GLU A 38 3.86 15.80 1.99
C GLU A 38 4.13 15.07 3.30
N ILE A 39 3.54 13.89 3.48
CA ILE A 39 3.73 13.12 4.73
C ILE A 39 4.95 12.20 4.69
N TYR A 40 5.56 12.00 3.52
CA TYR A 40 6.70 11.09 3.35
C TYR A 40 7.99 11.74 3.83
N GLN A 41 8.09 11.89 5.15
CA GLN A 41 9.25 12.48 5.81
C GLN A 41 9.25 12.08 7.29
N GLY A 42 10.38 12.29 7.95
CA GLY A 42 10.52 12.03 9.39
C GLY A 42 10.25 10.58 9.75
N GLU A 43 9.50 10.38 10.82
CA GLU A 43 9.21 9.03 11.32
C GLU A 43 8.44 8.18 10.32
N PHE A 44 7.49 8.79 9.61
CA PHE A 44 6.72 8.05 8.63
C PHE A 44 7.62 7.45 7.56
N LYS A 45 8.52 8.27 7.01
CA LYS A 45 9.47 7.80 6.00
C LYS A 45 10.37 6.70 6.56
N GLU A 46 10.90 6.89 7.77
CA GLU A 46 11.78 5.91 8.40
C GLU A 46 11.10 4.55 8.57
N LYS A 47 9.82 4.57 8.96
CA LYS A 47 9.07 3.33 9.18
C LYS A 47 8.70 2.64 7.88
N ILE A 48 8.28 3.42 6.87
CA ILE A 48 7.94 2.86 5.55
C ILE A 48 9.16 2.21 4.92
N GLU A 49 10.35 2.78 5.11
CA GLU A 49 11.58 2.21 4.56
C GLU A 49 11.97 0.88 5.19
N LYS A 50 11.27 0.46 6.23
CA LYS A 50 11.48 -0.85 6.89
C LYS A 50 10.37 -1.83 6.59
N LEU A 51 9.36 -1.43 5.81
CA LEU A 51 8.25 -2.29 5.45
C LEU A 51 8.70 -3.33 4.42
N GLU A 52 8.66 -4.61 4.79
CA GLU A 52 9.08 -5.68 3.88
C GLU A 52 8.02 -5.96 2.83
N THR A 53 8.41 -5.82 1.58
CA THR A 53 7.50 -5.94 0.43
C THR A 53 8.19 -6.70 -0.71
N PHE A 54 7.51 -6.76 -1.86
CA PHE A 54 8.08 -7.30 -3.10
C PHE A 54 7.73 -6.36 -4.24
N VAL A 55 8.66 -6.19 -5.18
CA VAL A 55 8.47 -5.29 -6.31
C VAL A 55 8.15 -6.12 -7.56
N HIS A 56 6.98 -5.90 -8.14
CA HIS A 56 6.46 -6.54 -9.35
C HIS A 56 6.14 -8.02 -9.18
N ASN A 57 7.00 -8.82 -8.56
CA ASN A 57 6.71 -10.25 -8.35
C ASN A 57 7.34 -10.71 -7.02
N THR A 58 6.93 -11.89 -6.57
CA THR A 58 7.33 -12.41 -5.25
C THR A 58 8.79 -12.87 -5.17
N ASN A 59 9.54 -12.77 -6.26
CA ASN A 59 10.96 -13.11 -6.29
C ASN A 59 11.86 -11.89 -6.15
N ARG A 60 11.27 -10.70 -5.98
CA ARG A 60 12.02 -9.45 -5.88
C ARG A 60 11.74 -8.73 -4.56
N PRO A 61 12.34 -9.21 -3.45
CA PRO A 61 12.11 -8.58 -2.15
C PRO A 61 12.63 -7.15 -2.10
N PHE A 62 11.91 -6.31 -1.36
CA PHE A 62 12.20 -4.90 -1.26
C PHE A 62 11.79 -4.41 0.13
N LYS A 63 12.23 -3.21 0.50
CA LYS A 63 11.80 -2.56 1.75
C LYS A 63 11.35 -1.16 1.39
N ASN A 64 10.07 -0.93 1.42
CA ASN A 64 9.38 0.32 1.08
C ASN A 64 8.28 0.01 0.07
N LEU A 65 7.53 1.04 -0.30
CA LEU A 65 6.64 0.99 -1.45
C LEU A 65 7.45 1.52 -2.64
N ASP A 66 7.32 0.86 -3.79
CA ASP A 66 7.96 1.37 -5.00
C ASP A 66 7.12 2.53 -5.51
N TYR A 67 7.62 3.74 -5.32
CA TYR A 67 6.89 4.97 -5.61
C TYR A 67 6.39 5.04 -7.05
N TYR A 68 7.15 4.49 -7.97
CA TYR A 68 6.85 4.56 -9.42
C TYR A 68 6.45 3.24 -10.03
N GLY A 69 6.26 2.22 -9.24
CA GLY A 69 6.00 0.87 -9.74
C GLY A 69 4.90 0.15 -9.00
N ILE A 70 4.95 -1.17 -9.07
CA ILE A 70 3.98 -2.05 -8.42
C ILE A 70 4.63 -2.71 -7.22
N THR A 71 3.99 -2.60 -6.06
CA THR A 71 4.48 -3.22 -4.83
C THR A 71 3.47 -4.26 -4.35
N LEU A 72 3.96 -5.43 -3.97
CA LEU A 72 3.14 -6.48 -3.37
C LEU A 72 3.46 -6.52 -1.89
N ILE A 73 2.43 -6.41 -1.04
CA ILE A 73 2.60 -6.38 0.41
C ILE A 73 2.09 -7.71 0.97
N PRO A 74 2.99 -8.55 1.53
CA PRO A 74 2.57 -9.86 2.04
C PRO A 74 1.77 -9.74 3.32
N PRO A 75 0.94 -10.75 3.64
CA PRO A 75 0.14 -10.72 4.87
C PRO A 75 0.96 -10.46 6.12
N LYS A 76 2.17 -11.00 6.22
CA LYS A 76 3.03 -10.82 7.39
C LYS A 76 3.44 -9.37 7.64
N SER A 77 3.40 -8.52 6.62
CA SER A 77 3.80 -7.12 6.72
C SER A 77 2.62 -6.19 6.98
N LEU A 78 1.39 -6.67 6.85
CA LEU A 78 0.21 -5.80 6.90
C LEU A 78 -0.01 -5.17 8.27
N LYS A 79 0.27 -5.89 9.35
CA LYS A 79 0.11 -5.33 10.70
C LYS A 79 1.04 -4.13 10.90
N TYR A 80 2.28 -4.26 10.44
CA TYR A 80 3.25 -3.18 10.51
C TYR A 80 2.80 -1.98 9.66
N PHE A 81 2.34 -2.26 8.45
CA PHE A 81 1.82 -1.23 7.56
C PHE A 81 0.60 -0.53 8.18
N PHE A 82 -0.33 -1.31 8.74
CA PHE A 82 -1.50 -0.79 9.41
C PHE A 82 -1.10 0.21 10.51
N ASN A 83 -0.16 -0.19 11.36
CA ASN A 83 0.27 0.65 12.48
C ASN A 83 0.89 1.96 11.99
N ILE A 84 1.69 1.91 10.92
CA ILE A 84 2.31 3.11 10.37
C ILE A 84 1.24 4.10 9.90
N ILE A 85 0.26 3.60 9.17
CA ILE A 85 -0.79 4.46 8.59
C ILE A 85 -1.69 5.02 9.69
N VAL A 86 -2.04 4.22 10.70
CA VAL A 86 -2.85 4.67 11.82
C VAL A 86 -2.13 5.80 12.58
N GLU A 87 -0.84 5.62 12.87
CA GLU A 87 -0.06 6.63 13.58
C GLU A 87 0.01 7.94 12.78
N GLU A 88 0.22 7.82 11.47
CA GLU A 88 0.30 9.01 10.63
C GLU A 88 -1.04 9.71 10.55
N ASN A 89 -2.14 8.94 10.45
CA ASN A 89 -3.46 9.54 10.34
C ASN A 89 -3.94 10.19 11.65
N ALA A 90 -3.39 9.78 12.78
CA ALA A 90 -3.68 10.46 14.05
C ALA A 90 -3.25 11.93 13.98
N LYS A 91 -2.23 12.23 13.20
CA LYS A 91 -1.73 13.60 13.01
C LYS A 91 -2.49 14.36 11.93
N ASN A 92 -2.89 13.67 10.86
CA ASN A 92 -3.45 14.31 9.66
C ASN A 92 -4.97 14.29 9.57
N LYS A 93 -5.60 13.30 10.19
CA LYS A 93 -7.06 13.10 10.14
C LYS A 93 -7.58 13.11 8.70
N SER A 94 -6.87 12.41 7.83
CA SER A 94 -7.18 12.34 6.41
C SER A 94 -8.24 11.29 6.13
N LYS A 95 -9.23 11.67 5.30
CA LYS A 95 -10.26 10.72 4.87
C LYS A 95 -9.65 9.61 4.00
N GLU A 96 -8.69 9.98 3.18
CA GLU A 96 -8.02 9.00 2.32
C GLU A 96 -7.29 7.95 3.14
N LEU A 97 -6.61 8.37 4.20
CA LEU A 97 -5.91 7.41 5.07
C LEU A 97 -6.89 6.57 5.88
N GLU A 98 -8.05 7.13 6.28
CA GLU A 98 -9.08 6.34 6.95
C GLU A 98 -9.56 5.20 6.06
N ILE A 99 -9.82 5.49 4.80
CA ILE A 99 -10.28 4.50 3.83
C ILE A 99 -9.20 3.44 3.61
N LEU A 100 -7.93 3.86 3.52
CA LEU A 100 -6.82 2.93 3.38
C LEU A 100 -6.69 2.04 4.62
N ILE A 101 -6.85 2.60 5.81
CA ILE A 101 -6.79 1.84 7.06
C ILE A 101 -7.84 0.73 7.07
N GLU A 102 -9.07 1.04 6.64
CA GLU A 102 -10.13 0.05 6.55
C GLU A 102 -9.76 -1.08 5.57
N LYS A 103 -9.17 -0.71 4.44
CA LYS A 103 -8.75 -1.69 3.44
C LYS A 103 -7.66 -2.62 3.99
N ILE A 104 -6.67 -2.06 4.67
CA ILE A 104 -5.61 -2.85 5.29
C ILE A 104 -6.19 -3.79 6.34
N SER A 105 -7.10 -3.28 7.16
CA SER A 105 -7.75 -4.08 8.19
C SER A 105 -8.48 -5.30 7.60
N THR A 106 -9.17 -5.09 6.47
CA THR A 106 -9.85 -6.17 5.77
C THR A 106 -8.86 -7.22 5.28
N ALA A 107 -7.75 -6.78 4.68
CA ALA A 107 -6.72 -7.69 4.21
C ALA A 107 -6.12 -8.52 5.35
N ILE A 108 -5.92 -7.89 6.51
CA ILE A 108 -5.41 -8.59 7.69
C ILE A 108 -6.39 -9.69 8.13
N LYS A 109 -7.67 -9.35 8.24
CA LYS A 109 -8.71 -10.31 8.66
C LYS A 109 -8.80 -11.50 7.72
N GLU A 110 -8.64 -11.25 6.43
CA GLU A 110 -8.77 -12.28 5.41
C GLU A 110 -7.44 -12.95 5.07
N ASN A 111 -6.36 -12.52 5.70
CA ASN A 111 -5.00 -13.03 5.48
C ASN A 111 -4.62 -13.00 4.01
N LYS A 112 -4.83 -11.86 3.37
CA LYS A 112 -4.57 -11.67 1.94
C LYS A 112 -3.42 -10.71 1.70
N TRP A 113 -2.82 -10.80 0.51
CA TRP A 113 -1.82 -9.85 0.05
C TRP A 113 -2.50 -8.54 -0.36
N MET A 114 -1.75 -7.45 -0.30
CA MET A 114 -2.20 -6.20 -0.87
C MET A 114 -1.30 -5.80 -2.03
N ILE A 115 -1.83 -4.97 -2.91
CA ILE A 115 -1.09 -4.44 -4.06
C ILE A 115 -1.09 -2.91 -3.97
N HIS A 116 0.03 -2.32 -4.34
CA HIS A 116 0.17 -0.87 -4.43
C HIS A 116 0.60 -0.52 -5.85
N TYR A 117 -0.14 0.36 -6.49
CA TYR A 117 0.24 0.94 -7.77
C TYR A 117 0.78 2.34 -7.51
N GLY A 118 2.04 2.57 -7.87
CA GLY A 118 2.66 3.88 -7.78
C GLY A 118 2.27 4.77 -8.96
N ILE A 119 2.86 5.92 -9.02
CA ILE A 119 2.55 6.90 -10.07
C ILE A 119 3.34 6.66 -11.35
#